data_821a11ccdd8098a4c577b1e08962e3e8
#
_entry.id   821a11ccdd8098a4c577b1e08962e3e8
#
_cell.length_a   1.000
_cell.length_b   1.000
_cell.length_c   1.000
_cell.angle_alpha   90.00
_cell.angle_beta   90.00
_cell.angle_gamma   90.00
#
_symmetry.space_group_name_H-M   'P 1'
#
loop_
_entity.id
_entity.type
_entity.pdbx_description
1 polymer ?
#
loop_
_entity_poly.entity_id
_entity_poly.type
_entity_poly.pdbx_seq_one_letter_code
_entity_poly.pdbx_strand_id
1 'polypeptide(L)'
;PLASLLGKVTTLPSIILQGKFEPSAFQNAVMANIGLQPGQVTQVPPIAGLIPDIIVVRRATIDDEEIGPDGCRRPIDPTTETRSALSIIDVKHTSEANPSYSAEVALYAVFLANWIVDQGLQDNYFVTTRSYLWTRFKQGQSALDALMSGAAPATPNQYLGALIADSEDANLRFYLPTVLHFFREDLLRVIAIGDASANGWENLEWHVDGRCSACDWLGHEKWANSKDK
;
A
#
# COMPACT_ATOMS: atom_id res chain seq x y z
N PRO A 1 13.74 -9.86 7.25
CA PRO A 1 12.86 -10.13 6.11
C PRO A 1 11.48 -10.59 6.59
N LEU A 2 10.42 -10.19 5.90
CA LEU A 2 9.03 -10.46 6.27
C LEU A 2 8.74 -11.97 6.43
N ALA A 3 9.28 -12.81 5.54
CA ALA A 3 9.13 -14.27 5.62
C ALA A 3 9.57 -14.86 6.97
N SER A 4 10.71 -14.41 7.50
CA SER A 4 11.20 -14.86 8.81
C SER A 4 10.30 -14.39 9.97
N LEU A 5 9.63 -13.24 9.82
CA LEU A 5 8.69 -12.72 10.82
C LEU A 5 7.37 -13.50 10.78
N LEU A 6 6.83 -13.75 9.59
CA LEU A 6 5.63 -14.59 9.43
C LEU A 6 5.84 -16.01 9.94
N GLY A 7 7.01 -16.62 9.71
CA GLY A 7 7.37 -17.95 10.24
C GLY A 7 7.43 -18.03 11.77
N LYS A 8 7.45 -16.88 12.46
CA LYS A 8 7.43 -16.81 13.94
C LYS A 8 6.04 -16.55 14.52
N VAL A 9 5.03 -16.32 13.68
CA VAL A 9 3.66 -16.09 14.14
C VAL A 9 3.09 -17.39 14.66
N THR A 10 2.92 -17.48 15.96
CA THR A 10 2.36 -18.66 16.65
C THR A 10 1.00 -18.38 17.28
N THR A 11 0.63 -17.11 17.42
CA THR A 11 -0.63 -16.67 18.03
C THR A 11 -1.28 -15.58 17.18
N LEU A 12 -2.61 -15.50 17.23
CA LEU A 12 -3.38 -14.46 16.53
C LEU A 12 -4.20 -13.65 17.54
N PRO A 13 -4.32 -12.33 17.36
CA PRO A 13 -3.64 -11.53 16.35
C PRO A 13 -2.14 -11.34 16.66
N SER A 14 -1.36 -11.11 15.63
CA SER A 14 0.05 -10.71 15.74
C SER A 14 0.31 -9.46 14.95
N ILE A 15 1.28 -8.66 15.38
CA ILE A 15 1.67 -7.41 14.73
C ILE A 15 3.13 -7.54 14.29
N ILE A 16 3.39 -7.24 13.03
CA ILE A 16 4.72 -7.17 12.44
C ILE A 16 5.01 -5.71 12.13
N LEU A 17 6.07 -5.16 12.71
CA LEU A 17 6.52 -3.81 12.45
C LEU A 17 7.56 -3.81 11.33
N GLN A 18 7.44 -2.87 10.38
CA GLN A 18 8.38 -2.64 9.29
C GLN A 18 8.77 -3.92 8.54
N GLY A 19 7.74 -4.65 8.12
CA GLY A 19 7.87 -5.93 7.43
C GLY A 19 8.42 -5.76 6.02
N LYS A 20 9.74 -5.61 5.88
CA LYS A 20 10.40 -5.39 4.59
C LYS A 20 10.33 -6.60 3.66
N PHE A 21 9.96 -6.37 2.40
CA PHE A 21 10.08 -7.30 1.29
C PHE A 21 10.59 -6.59 0.02
N GLU A 22 11.26 -7.34 -0.85
CA GLU A 22 11.97 -6.79 -2.02
C GLU A 22 11.22 -7.17 -3.31
N PRO A 23 10.49 -6.24 -3.94
CA PRO A 23 9.75 -6.50 -5.16
C PRO A 23 10.61 -6.92 -6.35
N SER A 24 11.85 -6.45 -6.44
CA SER A 24 12.73 -6.67 -7.59
C SER A 24 12.88 -8.15 -7.98
N ALA A 25 12.79 -9.07 -7.01
CA ALA A 25 12.90 -10.51 -7.25
C ALA A 25 11.69 -11.09 -8.02
N PHE A 26 10.51 -10.53 -7.83
CA PHE A 26 9.25 -11.01 -8.41
C PHE A 26 8.46 -9.93 -9.18
N GLN A 27 9.04 -8.77 -9.39
CA GLN A 27 8.41 -7.61 -10.05
C GLN A 27 7.80 -7.97 -11.41
N ASN A 28 8.50 -8.74 -12.22
CA ASN A 28 8.00 -9.14 -13.53
C ASN A 28 6.72 -9.97 -13.42
N ALA A 29 6.62 -10.85 -12.42
CA ALA A 29 5.41 -11.60 -12.15
C ALA A 29 4.27 -10.69 -11.69
N VAL A 30 4.55 -9.70 -10.82
CA VAL A 30 3.55 -8.68 -10.45
C VAL A 30 3.01 -7.97 -11.67
N MET A 31 3.90 -7.43 -12.53
CA MET A 31 3.49 -6.67 -13.71
C MET A 31 2.66 -7.52 -14.67
N ALA A 32 3.06 -8.77 -14.88
CA ALA A 32 2.28 -9.70 -15.70
C ALA A 32 0.91 -10.02 -15.08
N ASN A 33 0.86 -10.29 -13.79
CA ASN A 33 -0.38 -10.61 -13.06
C ASN A 33 -1.39 -9.46 -13.09
N ILE A 34 -0.92 -8.21 -12.98
CA ILE A 34 -1.78 -7.03 -13.07
C ILE A 34 -2.13 -6.65 -14.52
N GLY A 35 -1.62 -7.36 -15.53
CA GLY A 35 -2.07 -7.28 -16.91
C GLY A 35 -1.16 -6.59 -17.91
N LEU A 36 0.10 -6.28 -17.56
CA LEU A 36 1.06 -5.76 -18.52
C LEU A 36 1.49 -6.85 -19.52
N GLN A 37 1.66 -6.47 -20.78
CA GLN A 37 2.17 -7.38 -21.81
C GLN A 37 3.68 -7.66 -21.60
N PRO A 38 4.21 -8.81 -22.04
CA PRO A 38 5.62 -9.18 -21.81
C PRO A 38 6.63 -8.11 -22.22
N GLY A 39 6.42 -7.42 -23.34
CA GLY A 39 7.29 -6.32 -23.79
C GLY A 39 7.18 -5.05 -22.94
N GLN A 40 6.09 -4.87 -22.22
CA GLN A 40 5.88 -3.75 -21.30
C GLN A 40 6.51 -4.02 -19.94
N VAL A 41 6.44 -5.26 -19.46
CA VAL A 41 7.01 -5.69 -18.17
C VAL A 41 8.48 -5.32 -18.06
N THR A 42 9.25 -5.53 -19.13
CA THR A 42 10.69 -5.25 -19.17
C THR A 42 11.04 -3.76 -19.20
N GLN A 43 10.07 -2.89 -19.44
CA GLN A 43 10.26 -1.43 -19.43
C GLN A 43 10.09 -0.82 -18.04
N VAL A 44 9.48 -1.54 -17.11
CA VAL A 44 9.27 -1.04 -15.75
C VAL A 44 10.60 -1.06 -14.99
N PRO A 45 11.09 0.08 -14.49
CA PRO A 45 12.33 0.13 -13.73
C PRO A 45 12.20 -0.68 -12.43
N PRO A 46 13.34 -1.13 -11.86
CA PRO A 46 13.32 -1.87 -10.60
C PRO A 46 12.64 -1.07 -9.48
N ILE A 47 11.66 -1.67 -8.84
CA ILE A 47 10.98 -1.10 -7.69
C ILE A 47 11.81 -1.42 -6.43
N ALA A 48 12.07 -0.39 -5.65
CA ALA A 48 12.80 -0.51 -4.39
C ALA A 48 12.05 -1.35 -3.36
N GLY A 49 12.74 -1.73 -2.28
CA GLY A 49 12.15 -2.47 -1.18
C GLY A 49 10.93 -1.76 -0.59
N LEU A 50 9.85 -2.48 -0.39
CA LEU A 50 8.62 -2.00 0.23
C LEU A 50 8.63 -2.34 1.73
N ILE A 51 8.26 -1.36 2.55
CA ILE A 51 8.31 -1.48 4.02
C ILE A 51 7.00 -0.94 4.60
N PRO A 52 5.91 -1.73 4.57
CA PRO A 52 4.71 -1.37 5.32
C PRO A 52 5.05 -1.15 6.80
N ASP A 53 4.55 -0.08 7.40
CA ASP A 53 4.86 0.26 8.79
C ASP A 53 4.39 -0.84 9.74
N ILE A 54 3.15 -1.30 9.55
CA ILE A 54 2.54 -2.33 10.37
C ILE A 54 1.80 -3.33 9.47
N ILE A 55 2.08 -4.61 9.67
CA ILE A 55 1.27 -5.71 9.11
C ILE A 55 0.60 -6.42 10.28
N VAL A 56 -0.71 -6.47 10.27
CA VAL A 56 -1.50 -7.23 11.24
C VAL A 56 -1.83 -8.58 10.66
N VAL A 57 -1.47 -9.65 11.39
CA VAL A 57 -1.83 -11.02 11.07
C VAL A 57 -2.98 -11.43 11.98
N ARG A 58 -4.14 -11.75 11.42
CA ARG A 58 -5.35 -12.06 12.17
C ARG A 58 -6.21 -13.13 11.49
N ARG A 59 -7.24 -13.60 12.16
CA ARG A 59 -8.27 -14.45 11.53
C ARG A 59 -9.12 -13.64 10.54
N ALA A 60 -9.63 -14.31 9.52
CA ALA A 60 -10.62 -13.74 8.60
C ALA A 60 -11.90 -13.36 9.35
N THR A 61 -12.58 -12.32 8.86
CA THR A 61 -13.89 -11.86 9.32
C THR A 61 -14.84 -11.75 8.14
N ILE A 62 -16.13 -11.59 8.42
CA ILE A 62 -17.19 -11.53 7.39
C ILE A 62 -17.01 -10.37 6.39
N ASP A 63 -16.33 -9.32 6.83
CA ASP A 63 -16.14 -8.13 6.00
C ASP A 63 -14.86 -8.19 5.15
N ASP A 64 -14.06 -9.26 5.27
CA ASP A 64 -12.84 -9.40 4.53
C ASP A 64 -13.12 -9.81 3.08
N GLU A 65 -12.36 -9.23 2.18
CA GLU A 65 -12.19 -9.68 0.79
C GLU A 65 -10.70 -9.88 0.56
N GLU A 66 -10.34 -10.97 -0.09
CA GLU A 66 -8.98 -11.22 -0.53
C GLU A 66 -8.59 -10.32 -1.70
N ILE A 67 -7.38 -9.78 -1.68
CA ILE A 67 -6.73 -9.16 -2.82
C ILE A 67 -5.85 -10.23 -3.46
N GLY A 68 -6.21 -10.65 -4.68
CA GLY A 68 -5.41 -11.61 -5.43
C GLY A 68 -4.15 -10.99 -6.05
N PRO A 69 -3.24 -11.82 -6.60
CA PRO A 69 -2.04 -11.35 -7.29
C PRO A 69 -2.33 -10.44 -8.50
N ASP A 70 -3.49 -10.59 -9.11
CA ASP A 70 -4.01 -9.75 -10.19
C ASP A 70 -4.58 -8.40 -9.71
N GLY A 71 -4.58 -8.17 -8.40
CA GLY A 71 -5.17 -7.02 -7.75
C GLY A 71 -6.70 -7.06 -7.67
N CYS A 72 -7.34 -8.15 -8.16
CA CYS A 72 -8.78 -8.32 -8.08
C CYS A 72 -9.20 -8.74 -6.68
N ARG A 73 -10.37 -8.24 -6.25
CA ARG A 73 -10.98 -8.59 -4.97
C ARG A 73 -11.80 -9.87 -5.11
N ARG A 74 -11.73 -10.71 -4.11
CA ARG A 74 -12.47 -11.97 -4.01
C ARG A 74 -13.16 -12.07 -2.66
N PRO A 75 -14.46 -12.39 -2.61
CA PRO A 75 -15.15 -12.60 -1.33
C PRO A 75 -14.56 -13.81 -0.61
N ILE A 76 -14.57 -13.77 0.72
CA ILE A 76 -14.12 -14.85 1.59
C ILE A 76 -15.29 -15.30 2.46
N ASP A 77 -15.41 -16.59 2.66
CA ASP A 77 -16.28 -17.15 3.69
C ASP A 77 -15.45 -17.41 4.96
N PRO A 78 -15.58 -16.59 6.01
CA PRO A 78 -14.77 -16.72 7.21
C PRO A 78 -15.08 -17.99 8.00
N THR A 79 -16.16 -18.70 7.69
CA THR A 79 -16.50 -19.97 8.37
C THR A 79 -15.70 -21.15 7.84
N THR A 80 -15.22 -21.06 6.60
CA THR A 80 -14.41 -22.07 5.92
C THR A 80 -12.96 -21.66 5.70
N GLU A 81 -12.65 -20.36 5.82
CA GLU A 81 -11.32 -19.82 5.61
C GLU A 81 -10.37 -20.20 6.74
N THR A 82 -9.33 -20.93 6.42
CA THR A 82 -8.30 -21.40 7.36
C THR A 82 -7.05 -20.54 7.37
N ARG A 83 -6.83 -19.74 6.30
CA ARG A 83 -5.69 -18.85 6.19
C ARG A 83 -5.81 -17.64 7.11
N SER A 84 -4.70 -17.05 7.45
CA SER A 84 -4.66 -15.79 8.19
C SER A 84 -4.73 -14.59 7.25
N ALA A 85 -5.55 -13.60 7.61
CA ALA A 85 -5.65 -12.33 6.92
C ALA A 85 -4.46 -11.42 7.28
N LEU A 86 -3.84 -10.81 6.28
CA LEU A 86 -2.84 -9.76 6.42
C LEU A 86 -3.49 -8.40 6.11
N SER A 87 -3.57 -7.54 7.13
CA SER A 87 -4.01 -6.14 7.01
C SER A 87 -2.81 -5.22 7.12
N ILE A 88 -2.76 -4.17 6.31
CA ILE A 88 -1.71 -3.16 6.37
C ILE A 88 -2.24 -1.95 7.15
N ILE A 89 -1.44 -1.42 8.06
CA ILE A 89 -1.68 -0.13 8.70
C ILE A 89 -0.45 0.74 8.41
N ASP A 90 -0.67 1.82 7.71
CA ASP A 90 0.36 2.77 7.36
C ASP A 90 0.28 4.00 8.27
N VAL A 91 1.43 4.43 8.81
CA VAL A 91 1.51 5.49 9.82
C VAL A 91 1.90 6.80 9.16
N LYS A 92 1.05 7.81 9.31
CA LYS A 92 1.29 9.14 8.72
C LYS A 92 1.34 10.23 9.78
N HIS A 93 2.37 11.07 9.73
CA HIS A 93 2.55 12.23 10.61
C HIS A 93 1.72 13.44 10.19
N THR A 94 0.50 13.22 9.68
CA THR A 94 -0.44 14.25 9.28
C THR A 94 -1.72 14.16 10.08
N SER A 95 -2.47 15.25 10.15
CA SER A 95 -3.78 15.28 10.84
C SER A 95 -4.91 14.72 10.00
N GLU A 96 -4.72 14.59 8.69
CA GLU A 96 -5.75 14.17 7.75
C GLU A 96 -5.22 13.10 6.80
N ALA A 97 -6.08 12.16 6.45
CA ALA A 97 -5.81 11.18 5.40
C ALA A 97 -5.76 11.89 4.03
N ASN A 98 -4.80 11.52 3.22
CA ASN A 98 -4.65 12.00 1.85
C ASN A 98 -4.87 10.84 0.88
N PRO A 99 -5.57 11.04 -0.25
CA PRO A 99 -5.75 10.01 -1.28
C PRO A 99 -4.47 9.29 -1.71
N SER A 100 -3.34 9.99 -1.72
CA SER A 100 -2.05 9.39 -2.05
C SER A 100 -1.60 8.32 -1.05
N TYR A 101 -1.95 8.46 0.24
CA TYR A 101 -1.63 7.46 1.26
C TYR A 101 -2.46 6.18 1.07
N SER A 102 -3.74 6.32 0.74
CA SER A 102 -4.59 5.19 0.40
C SER A 102 -4.10 4.46 -0.85
N ALA A 103 -3.65 5.19 -1.87
CA ALA A 103 -3.04 4.62 -3.06
C ALA A 103 -1.72 3.89 -2.75
N GLU A 104 -0.90 4.42 -1.84
CA GLU A 104 0.32 3.77 -1.35
C GLU A 104 0.01 2.45 -0.64
N VAL A 105 -1.00 2.43 0.25
CA VAL A 105 -1.44 1.20 0.92
C VAL A 105 -1.99 0.18 -0.09
N ALA A 106 -2.73 0.64 -1.11
CA ALA A 106 -3.22 -0.24 -2.18
C ALA A 106 -2.05 -0.84 -2.99
N LEU A 107 -1.01 -0.05 -3.27
CA LEU A 107 0.22 -0.53 -3.88
C LEU A 107 0.88 -1.62 -3.01
N TYR A 108 1.09 -1.35 -1.72
CA TYR A 108 1.64 -2.33 -0.79
C TYR A 108 0.83 -3.63 -0.79
N ALA A 109 -0.50 -3.54 -0.81
CA ALA A 109 -1.38 -4.69 -0.77
C ALA A 109 -1.24 -5.57 -2.02
N VAL A 110 -1.19 -4.98 -3.23
CA VAL A 110 -0.98 -5.73 -4.48
C VAL A 110 0.38 -6.42 -4.50
N PHE A 111 1.44 -5.72 -4.11
CA PHE A 111 2.78 -6.30 -4.07
C PHE A 111 2.91 -7.37 -2.99
N LEU A 112 2.29 -7.17 -1.82
CA LEU A 112 2.28 -8.17 -0.75
C LEU A 112 1.53 -9.45 -1.17
N ALA A 113 0.39 -9.32 -1.89
CA ALA A 113 -0.34 -10.47 -2.42
C ALA A 113 0.51 -11.30 -3.39
N ASN A 114 1.25 -10.63 -4.28
CA ASN A 114 2.19 -11.30 -5.17
C ASN A 114 3.37 -11.93 -4.43
N TRP A 115 3.90 -11.22 -3.43
CA TRP A 115 5.01 -11.72 -2.62
C TRP A 115 4.62 -13.00 -1.84
N ILE A 116 3.40 -13.08 -1.33
CA ILE A 116 2.88 -14.30 -0.67
C ILE A 116 2.94 -15.50 -1.62
N VAL A 117 2.54 -15.31 -2.88
CA VAL A 117 2.59 -16.36 -3.91
C VAL A 117 4.03 -16.72 -4.25
N ASP A 118 4.91 -15.74 -4.45
CA ASP A 118 6.32 -15.94 -4.74
C ASP A 118 7.02 -16.75 -3.64
N GLN A 119 6.64 -16.52 -2.37
CA GLN A 119 7.20 -17.24 -1.23
C GLN A 119 6.51 -18.60 -0.93
N GLY A 120 5.50 -18.99 -1.71
CA GLY A 120 4.73 -20.22 -1.47
C GLY A 120 3.91 -20.20 -0.17
N LEU A 121 3.45 -19.02 0.24
CA LEU A 121 2.72 -18.80 1.51
C LEU A 121 1.20 -18.63 1.31
N GLN A 122 0.68 -18.75 0.09
CA GLN A 122 -0.72 -18.52 -0.26
C GLN A 122 -1.70 -19.49 0.42
N ASP A 123 -1.23 -20.65 0.88
CA ASP A 123 -2.05 -21.62 1.63
C ASP A 123 -2.17 -21.27 3.12
N ASN A 124 -1.36 -20.32 3.60
CA ASN A 124 -1.34 -19.91 4.99
C ASN A 124 -1.84 -18.49 5.21
N TYR A 125 -1.70 -17.62 4.20
CA TYR A 125 -1.97 -16.19 4.30
C TYR A 125 -2.67 -15.65 3.06
N PHE A 126 -3.46 -14.60 3.24
CA PHE A 126 -3.99 -13.77 2.17
C PHE A 126 -3.96 -12.29 2.58
N VAL A 127 -3.89 -11.38 1.62
CA VAL A 127 -3.99 -9.94 1.88
C VAL A 127 -5.46 -9.53 1.81
N THR A 128 -5.94 -8.82 2.84
CA THR A 128 -7.32 -8.35 2.89
C THR A 128 -7.44 -6.91 2.40
N THR A 129 -8.63 -6.55 1.88
CA THR A 129 -8.99 -5.17 1.57
C THR A 129 -9.11 -4.28 2.80
N ARG A 130 -9.24 -4.85 4.00
CA ARG A 130 -9.33 -4.11 5.26
C ARG A 130 -7.95 -3.69 5.74
N SER A 131 -7.51 -2.54 5.26
CA SER A 131 -6.26 -1.89 5.63
C SER A 131 -6.53 -0.45 6.04
N TYR A 132 -5.61 0.16 6.78
CA TYR A 132 -5.89 1.39 7.51
C TYR A 132 -4.76 2.39 7.38
N LEU A 133 -5.12 3.67 7.64
CA LEU A 133 -4.19 4.79 7.81
C LEU A 133 -4.24 5.23 9.27
N TRP A 134 -3.13 5.17 9.97
CA TRP A 134 -3.01 5.71 11.31
C TRP A 134 -2.40 7.11 11.23
N THR A 135 -3.28 8.12 11.25
CA THR A 135 -2.91 9.52 11.18
C THR A 135 -2.76 10.12 12.58
N ARG A 136 -2.01 11.22 12.67
CA ARG A 136 -1.80 11.92 13.93
C ARG A 136 -3.06 12.73 14.28
N PHE A 137 -3.82 12.28 15.28
CA PHE A 137 -4.91 12.95 15.98
C PHE A 137 -6.24 13.12 15.24
N LYS A 138 -7.20 12.30 15.63
CA LYS A 138 -8.57 12.78 15.84
C LYS A 138 -8.62 13.57 17.16
N GLN A 139 -9.34 14.72 17.20
CA GLN A 139 -9.60 15.42 18.46
C GLN A 139 -10.34 14.47 19.40
N GLY A 140 -9.74 14.15 20.53
CA GLY A 140 -10.31 13.24 21.53
C GLY A 140 -9.23 12.37 22.17
N GLN A 141 -9.63 11.62 23.19
CA GLN A 141 -8.74 10.64 23.80
C GLN A 141 -8.59 9.45 22.84
N SER A 142 -7.38 9.14 22.41
CA SER A 142 -7.04 7.96 21.64
C SER A 142 -7.49 6.69 22.37
N ALA A 143 -8.10 5.75 21.66
CA ALA A 143 -8.49 4.46 22.22
C ALA A 143 -7.26 3.69 22.72
N LEU A 144 -6.14 3.82 22.00
CA LEU A 144 -4.86 3.21 22.36
C LEU A 144 -4.29 3.85 23.63
N ASP A 145 -4.32 5.19 23.77
CA ASP A 145 -3.86 5.89 24.97
C ASP A 145 -4.71 5.54 26.18
N ALA A 146 -6.04 5.46 26.00
CA ALA A 146 -6.96 5.03 27.05
C ALA A 146 -6.65 3.61 27.53
N LEU A 147 -6.34 2.72 26.60
CA LEU A 147 -5.98 1.34 26.90
C LEU A 147 -4.64 1.24 27.62
N MET A 148 -3.63 2.01 27.18
CA MET A 148 -2.29 2.01 27.77
C MET A 148 -2.24 2.66 29.15
N SER A 149 -3.14 3.62 29.43
CA SER A 149 -3.26 4.24 30.76
C SER A 149 -4.08 3.42 31.75
N GLY A 150 -4.70 2.31 31.31
CA GLY A 150 -5.47 1.42 32.16
C GLY A 150 -4.59 0.66 33.18
N ALA A 151 -5.18 0.36 34.37
CA ALA A 151 -4.45 -0.30 35.46
C ALA A 151 -4.21 -1.81 35.20
N ALA A 152 -4.89 -2.44 34.28
CA ALA A 152 -4.75 -3.85 33.94
C ALA A 152 -4.07 -4.03 32.57
N PRO A 153 -3.19 -5.03 32.41
CA PRO A 153 -2.58 -5.33 31.12
C PRO A 153 -3.66 -5.75 30.11
N ALA A 154 -3.66 -5.09 28.96
CA ALA A 154 -4.59 -5.38 27.88
C ALA A 154 -4.17 -6.62 27.09
N THR A 155 -5.15 -7.30 26.51
CA THR A 155 -4.91 -8.44 25.62
C THR A 155 -4.49 -7.97 24.22
N PRO A 156 -3.82 -8.82 23.41
CA PRO A 156 -3.48 -8.51 22.03
C PRO A 156 -4.71 -8.07 21.18
N ASN A 157 -5.87 -8.68 21.40
CA ASN A 157 -7.11 -8.30 20.72
C ASN A 157 -7.59 -6.89 21.10
N GLN A 158 -7.43 -6.49 22.35
CA GLN A 158 -7.78 -5.13 22.80
C GLN A 158 -6.84 -4.09 22.19
N TYR A 159 -5.54 -4.37 22.16
CA TYR A 159 -4.57 -3.47 21.48
C TYR A 159 -4.89 -3.33 19.99
N LEU A 160 -5.17 -4.42 19.29
CA LEU A 160 -5.55 -4.37 17.88
C LEU A 160 -6.84 -3.60 17.68
N GLY A 161 -7.86 -3.84 18.52
CA GLY A 161 -9.13 -3.12 18.46
C GLY A 161 -8.96 -1.61 18.66
N ALA A 162 -8.13 -1.20 19.63
CA ALA A 162 -7.82 0.20 19.89
C ALA A 162 -7.04 0.84 18.71
N LEU A 163 -6.05 0.16 18.17
CA LEU A 163 -5.28 0.63 17.01
C LEU A 163 -6.18 0.84 15.79
N ILE A 164 -7.07 -0.11 15.51
CA ILE A 164 -8.04 0.03 14.41
C ILE A 164 -9.03 1.18 14.68
N ALA A 165 -9.51 1.35 15.92
CA ALA A 165 -10.42 2.42 16.28
C ALA A 165 -9.79 3.82 16.12
N ASP A 166 -8.49 3.92 16.33
CA ASP A 166 -7.72 5.16 16.14
C ASP A 166 -7.27 5.39 14.68
N SER A 167 -7.52 4.42 13.80
CA SER A 167 -7.13 4.48 12.39
C SER A 167 -8.32 4.80 11.48
N GLU A 168 -8.05 5.28 10.27
CA GLU A 168 -9.02 5.48 9.20
C GLU A 168 -8.94 4.33 8.20
N ASP A 169 -10.08 3.93 7.62
CA ASP A 169 -10.11 2.95 6.53
C ASP A 169 -9.33 3.51 5.32
N ALA A 170 -8.34 2.78 4.85
CA ALA A 170 -7.58 3.13 3.64
C ALA A 170 -8.42 3.00 2.36
N ASN A 171 -9.64 2.49 2.45
CA ASN A 171 -10.60 2.36 1.36
C ASN A 171 -10.03 1.66 0.12
N LEU A 172 -9.36 0.54 0.32
CA LEU A 172 -8.71 -0.20 -0.77
C LEU A 172 -9.68 -0.62 -1.87
N ARG A 173 -10.96 -0.83 -1.54
CA ARG A 173 -12.01 -1.12 -2.53
C ARG A 173 -12.10 -0.05 -3.61
N PHE A 174 -11.86 1.21 -3.25
CA PHE A 174 -11.89 2.35 -4.18
C PHE A 174 -10.53 2.55 -4.87
N TYR A 175 -9.42 2.43 -4.13
CA TYR A 175 -8.09 2.78 -4.65
C TYR A 175 -7.42 1.68 -5.47
N LEU A 176 -7.72 0.40 -5.25
CA LEU A 176 -7.16 -0.71 -6.03
C LEU A 176 -7.38 -0.55 -7.54
N PRO A 177 -8.62 -0.27 -8.04
CA PRO A 177 -8.83 -0.05 -9.47
C PRO A 177 -7.99 1.10 -10.02
N THR A 178 -7.84 2.18 -9.26
CA THR A 178 -7.04 3.36 -9.67
C THR A 178 -5.55 3.01 -9.76
N VAL A 179 -5.01 2.29 -8.78
CA VAL A 179 -3.62 1.85 -8.79
C VAL A 179 -3.35 0.88 -9.94
N LEU A 180 -4.25 -0.07 -10.18
CA LEU A 180 -4.13 -1.00 -11.31
C LEU A 180 -4.22 -0.29 -12.66
N HIS A 181 -5.12 0.69 -12.79
CA HIS A 181 -5.22 1.52 -13.99
C HIS A 181 -3.91 2.28 -14.25
N PHE A 182 -3.36 2.92 -13.21
CA PHE A 182 -2.07 3.61 -13.31
C PHE A 182 -0.97 2.68 -13.86
N PHE A 183 -0.84 1.47 -13.34
CA PHE A 183 0.18 0.53 -13.83
C PHE A 183 -0.05 0.11 -15.28
N ARG A 184 -1.29 -0.13 -15.68
CA ARG A 184 -1.64 -0.63 -17.02
C ARG A 184 -1.54 0.43 -18.11
N GLU A 185 -1.94 1.66 -17.79
CA GLU A 185 -2.17 2.70 -18.80
C GLU A 185 -1.17 3.87 -18.66
N ASP A 186 -0.88 4.32 -17.44
CA ASP A 186 -0.15 5.55 -17.21
C ASP A 186 1.34 5.35 -16.96
N LEU A 187 1.73 4.29 -16.23
CA LEU A 187 3.10 4.07 -15.80
C LEU A 187 4.10 4.10 -16.97
N LEU A 188 3.80 3.36 -18.04
CA LEU A 188 4.71 3.28 -19.19
C LEU A 188 4.80 4.62 -19.93
N ARG A 189 3.70 5.37 -19.97
CA ARG A 189 3.69 6.72 -20.54
C ARG A 189 4.55 7.66 -19.71
N VAL A 190 4.44 7.59 -18.36
CA VAL A 190 5.28 8.38 -17.45
C VAL A 190 6.75 8.00 -17.58
N ILE A 191 7.06 6.70 -17.68
CA ILE A 191 8.43 6.21 -17.88
C ILE A 191 8.99 6.70 -19.22
N ALA A 192 8.22 6.57 -20.32
CA ALA A 192 8.65 7.03 -21.65
C ALA A 192 8.87 8.56 -21.70
N ILE A 193 8.09 9.31 -20.94
CA ILE A 193 8.27 10.74 -20.75
C ILE A 193 9.52 11.02 -19.91
N GLY A 194 9.75 10.24 -18.85
CA GLY A 194 10.92 10.35 -17.98
C GLY A 194 12.21 9.90 -18.64
N ASP A 195 12.13 9.03 -19.66
CA ASP A 195 13.26 8.64 -20.52
C ASP A 195 13.56 9.77 -21.54
N ALA A 196 13.76 10.94 -20.99
CA ALA A 196 13.84 12.23 -21.63
C ALA A 196 15.03 12.40 -22.60
N SER A 197 15.83 11.35 -22.81
CA SER A 197 16.91 11.34 -23.80
C SER A 197 16.40 11.53 -25.24
N ALA A 198 15.14 11.16 -25.52
CA ALA A 198 14.55 11.29 -26.85
C ALA A 198 13.77 12.60 -27.06
N ASN A 199 13.08 13.11 -26.03
CA ASN A 199 12.11 14.19 -26.20
C ASN A 199 12.37 15.45 -25.36
N GLY A 200 13.31 15.40 -24.43
CA GLY A 200 13.59 16.49 -23.50
C GLY A 200 12.47 16.73 -22.49
N TRP A 201 12.81 17.13 -21.29
CA TRP A 201 11.84 17.50 -20.25
C TRP A 201 10.97 18.71 -20.62
N GLU A 202 11.40 19.52 -21.58
CA GLU A 202 10.69 20.67 -22.12
C GLU A 202 9.38 20.29 -22.82
N ASN A 203 9.26 19.05 -23.27
CA ASN A 203 8.07 18.53 -23.94
C ASN A 203 7.06 17.90 -23.00
N LEU A 204 7.32 17.91 -21.68
CA LEU A 204 6.36 17.43 -20.69
C LEU A 204 5.16 18.36 -20.58
N GLU A 205 3.96 17.80 -20.57
CA GLU A 205 2.76 18.53 -20.16
C GLU A 205 2.84 18.79 -18.66
N TRP A 206 3.06 20.02 -18.28
CA TRP A 206 3.15 20.41 -16.88
C TRP A 206 1.79 20.89 -16.38
N HIS A 207 1.37 20.32 -15.24
CA HIS A 207 0.23 20.83 -14.50
C HIS A 207 0.73 21.59 -13.27
N VAL A 208 0.47 22.89 -13.24
CA VAL A 208 0.74 23.73 -12.07
C VAL A 208 -0.34 23.44 -11.02
N ASP A 209 0.06 22.96 -9.84
CA ASP A 209 -0.82 22.76 -8.71
C ASP A 209 -0.38 23.59 -7.48
N GLY A 210 -1.14 23.55 -6.38
CA GLY A 210 -0.83 24.30 -5.17
C GLY A 210 0.55 24.02 -4.57
N ARG A 211 1.17 22.89 -4.85
CA ARG A 211 2.52 22.52 -4.40
C ARG A 211 3.61 23.25 -5.18
N CYS A 212 3.29 23.69 -6.40
CA CYS A 212 4.23 24.44 -7.23
C CYS A 212 4.57 25.81 -6.63
N SER A 213 3.73 26.35 -5.77
CA SER A 213 4.00 27.64 -5.10
C SER A 213 5.21 27.61 -4.18
N ALA A 214 5.62 26.44 -3.70
CA ALA A 214 6.80 26.21 -2.87
C ALA A 214 7.95 25.55 -3.65
N CYS A 215 7.86 25.46 -4.97
CA CYS A 215 8.86 24.81 -5.80
C CYS A 215 10.00 25.77 -6.15
N ASP A 216 11.24 25.42 -5.81
CA ASP A 216 12.44 26.24 -6.10
C ASP A 216 12.67 26.44 -7.62
N TRP A 217 12.03 25.62 -8.45
CA TRP A 217 12.11 25.70 -9.91
C TRP A 217 11.02 26.60 -10.53
N LEU A 218 10.06 27.06 -9.75
CA LEU A 218 9.02 27.96 -10.23
C LEU A 218 9.61 29.34 -10.54
N GLY A 219 9.58 29.73 -11.80
CA GLY A 219 10.20 30.99 -12.25
C GLY A 219 11.54 30.84 -12.96
N HIS A 220 12.09 29.64 -13.05
CA HIS A 220 13.23 29.36 -13.93
C HIS A 220 12.84 29.66 -15.41
N GLU A 221 13.75 30.23 -16.21
CA GLU A 221 13.45 30.69 -17.58
C GLU A 221 12.76 29.60 -18.43
N LYS A 222 13.25 28.37 -18.36
CA LYS A 222 12.64 27.23 -19.08
C LYS A 222 11.26 26.87 -18.55
N TRP A 223 11.02 27.06 -17.27
CA TRP A 223 9.74 26.84 -16.63
C TRP A 223 8.72 27.92 -16.94
N ALA A 224 9.18 29.19 -17.03
CA ALA A 224 8.32 30.31 -17.37
C ALA A 224 7.66 30.17 -18.75
N ASN A 225 8.33 29.47 -19.67
CA ASN A 225 7.83 29.24 -21.04
C ASN A 225 6.89 28.03 -21.15
N SER A 226 6.80 27.20 -20.13
CA SER A 226 5.96 25.98 -20.13
C SER A 226 4.68 26.09 -19.30
N LYS A 227 4.55 27.09 -18.45
CA LYS A 227 3.47 27.19 -17.46
C LYS A 227 2.11 27.65 -18.00
N ASP A 228 2.03 28.04 -19.24
CA ASP A 228 0.81 28.60 -19.85
C ASP A 228 0.19 27.67 -20.90
N LYS A 229 0.41 26.37 -20.80
CA LYS A 229 -0.18 25.38 -21.70
C LYS A 229 -1.18 24.49 -20.99
#